data_8da2a8f08868241438d7ad7f7a876cd3
#
_entry.id   8da2a8f08868241438d7ad7f7a876cd3
#
_cell.length_a   1.000
_cell.length_b   1.000
_cell.length_c   1.000
_cell.angle_alpha   90.00
_cell.angle_beta   90.00
_cell.angle_gamma   90.00
#
_symmetry.space_group_name_H-M   'P 1'
#
loop_
_entity.id
_entity.type
_entity.pdbx_description
1 polymer ?
#
loop_
_entity_poly.entity_id
_entity_poly.type
_entity_poly.pdbx_seq_one_letter_code
_entity_poly.pdbx_strand_id
1 'polypeptide(L)'
;MKGVDGKTFDVINPADESVICSVHEATEKDVDIAVKAARKAFEGKWRQETPENRGKLLVKLADLFEQNLELLAAVESLDNGKSITMAKGDVAACAGCLRYYGGWADKIEGKVVDTGHDTFNYIRKEPVSLINI
;
A
#
# COMPACT_ATOMS: atom_id res chain seq x y z
N MET A 1 -3.73 15.46 3.82
CA MET A 1 -2.85 16.44 3.14
C MET A 1 -3.76 17.48 2.49
N LYS A 2 -3.38 18.76 2.47
CA LYS A 2 -4.19 19.76 1.73
C LYS A 2 -3.80 19.70 0.26
N GLY A 3 -4.78 19.68 -0.67
CA GLY A 3 -4.52 19.79 -2.09
C GLY A 3 -3.94 21.17 -2.45
N VAL A 4 -3.10 21.24 -3.49
CA VAL A 4 -2.42 22.50 -3.90
C VAL A 4 -3.41 23.61 -4.22
N ASP A 5 -4.49 23.29 -4.91
CA ASP A 5 -5.50 24.27 -5.34
C ASP A 5 -6.60 24.50 -4.28
N GLY A 6 -6.57 23.77 -3.15
CA GLY A 6 -7.50 23.93 -2.03
C GLY A 6 -8.95 23.51 -2.32
N LYS A 7 -9.22 22.92 -3.49
CA LYS A 7 -10.55 22.41 -3.83
C LYS A 7 -10.91 21.21 -2.97
N THR A 8 -12.19 21.04 -2.69
CA THR A 8 -12.74 19.90 -1.95
C THR A 8 -13.98 19.37 -2.64
N PHE A 9 -14.30 18.10 -2.37
CA PHE A 9 -15.58 17.49 -2.72
C PHE A 9 -16.12 16.73 -1.51
N ASP A 10 -17.43 16.52 -1.49
CA ASP A 10 -18.11 15.85 -0.40
C ASP A 10 -18.11 14.33 -0.60
N VAL A 11 -17.79 13.62 0.47
CA VAL A 11 -17.95 12.16 0.57
C VAL A 11 -19.37 11.89 1.09
N ILE A 12 -20.12 11.10 0.34
CA ILE A 12 -21.53 10.85 0.60
C ILE A 12 -21.71 9.43 1.17
N ASN A 13 -22.47 9.33 2.26
CA ASN A 13 -22.89 8.06 2.84
C ASN A 13 -23.86 7.35 1.87
N PRO A 14 -23.53 6.18 1.34
CA PRO A 14 -24.38 5.49 0.39
C PRO A 14 -25.67 4.91 1.02
N ALA A 15 -25.79 4.89 2.35
CA ALA A 15 -26.94 4.35 3.04
C ALA A 15 -28.10 5.36 3.15
N ASP A 16 -27.80 6.66 3.31
CA ASP A 16 -28.80 7.70 3.58
C ASP A 16 -28.57 9.01 2.80
N GLU A 17 -27.56 9.02 1.90
CA GLU A 17 -27.17 10.16 1.07
C GLU A 17 -26.70 11.39 1.87
N SER A 18 -26.42 11.25 3.15
CA SER A 18 -25.87 12.32 3.97
C SER A 18 -24.39 12.57 3.66
N VAL A 19 -23.94 13.82 3.86
CA VAL A 19 -22.51 14.15 3.74
C VAL A 19 -21.76 13.64 4.96
N ILE A 20 -20.76 12.78 4.74
CA ILE A 20 -19.86 12.27 5.80
C ILE A 20 -18.83 13.33 6.14
N CYS A 21 -18.12 13.83 5.14
CA CYS A 21 -17.08 14.86 5.27
C CYS A 21 -16.72 15.43 3.90
N SER A 22 -15.94 16.51 3.88
CA SER A 22 -15.33 17.02 2.65
C SER A 22 -13.85 16.66 2.62
N VAL A 23 -13.36 16.15 1.50
CA VAL A 23 -11.96 15.80 1.27
C VAL A 23 -11.34 16.66 0.17
N HIS A 24 -10.02 16.83 0.21
CA HIS A 24 -9.32 17.61 -0.81
C HIS A 24 -9.28 16.87 -2.15
N GLU A 25 -9.64 17.59 -3.21
CA GLU A 25 -9.48 17.14 -4.60
C GLU A 25 -8.01 17.26 -5.01
N ALA A 26 -7.44 16.17 -5.52
CA ALA A 26 -6.08 16.18 -6.05
C ALA A 26 -6.08 16.67 -7.50
N THR A 27 -5.07 17.48 -7.84
CA THR A 27 -4.84 17.99 -9.19
C THR A 27 -3.58 17.37 -9.80
N GLU A 28 -3.29 17.64 -11.07
CA GLU A 28 -2.06 17.22 -11.73
C GLU A 28 -0.81 17.63 -10.93
N LYS A 29 -0.83 18.83 -10.31
CA LYS A 29 0.28 19.30 -9.46
C LYS A 29 0.49 18.43 -8.22
N ASP A 30 -0.60 17.96 -7.61
CA ASP A 30 -0.56 17.06 -6.46
C ASP A 30 0.01 15.70 -6.84
N VAL A 31 -0.38 15.18 -8.00
CA VAL A 31 0.17 13.94 -8.59
C VAL A 31 1.66 14.08 -8.83
N ASP A 32 2.12 15.18 -9.43
CA ASP A 32 3.53 15.47 -9.65
C ASP A 32 4.34 15.49 -8.35
N ILE A 33 3.78 16.09 -7.29
CA ILE A 33 4.42 16.10 -5.96
C ILE A 33 4.53 14.68 -5.40
N ALA A 34 3.46 13.89 -5.52
CA ALA A 34 3.44 12.50 -5.06
C ALA A 34 4.47 11.64 -5.82
N VAL A 35 4.51 11.76 -7.15
CA VAL A 35 5.49 11.03 -7.99
C VAL A 35 6.93 11.41 -7.62
N LYS A 36 7.22 12.71 -7.45
CA LYS A 36 8.56 13.17 -7.04
C LYS A 36 8.95 12.62 -5.66
N ALA A 37 8.03 12.60 -4.71
CA ALA A 37 8.27 12.04 -3.38
C ALA A 37 8.54 10.53 -3.45
N ALA A 38 7.75 9.79 -4.21
CA ALA A 38 7.92 8.36 -4.42
C ALA A 38 9.25 8.04 -5.13
N ARG A 39 9.63 8.83 -6.15
CA ARG A 39 10.93 8.70 -6.85
C ARG A 39 12.09 8.92 -5.88
N LYS A 40 12.03 9.96 -5.07
CA LYS A 40 13.05 10.23 -4.06
C LYS A 40 13.20 9.09 -3.04
N ALA A 41 12.09 8.48 -2.63
CA ALA A 41 12.12 7.30 -1.74
C ALA A 41 12.74 6.08 -2.45
N PHE A 42 12.33 5.81 -3.69
CA PHE A 42 12.83 4.70 -4.50
C PHE A 42 14.34 4.78 -4.76
N GLU A 43 14.87 5.97 -5.05
CA GLU A 43 16.31 6.19 -5.31
C GLU A 43 17.12 6.40 -4.03
N GLY A 44 16.46 6.60 -2.89
CA GLY A 44 17.04 6.91 -1.61
C GLY A 44 17.25 5.70 -0.70
N LYS A 45 17.17 5.96 0.60
CA LYS A 45 17.40 4.97 1.68
C LYS A 45 16.49 3.76 1.59
N TRP A 46 15.24 3.92 1.08
CA TRP A 46 14.32 2.81 0.95
C TRP A 46 14.84 1.71 0.02
N ARG A 47 15.56 2.07 -1.05
CA ARG A 47 16.18 1.09 -1.95
C ARG A 47 17.23 0.23 -1.26
N GLN A 48 17.91 0.79 -0.23
CA GLN A 48 18.94 0.11 0.53
C GLN A 48 18.40 -0.74 1.68
N GLU A 49 17.11 -0.60 1.97
CA GLU A 49 16.47 -1.35 3.04
C GLU A 49 16.47 -2.85 2.75
N THR A 50 16.80 -3.65 3.77
CA THR A 50 16.87 -5.10 3.61
C THR A 50 15.49 -5.71 3.39
N PRO A 51 15.38 -6.84 2.65
CA PRO A 51 14.12 -7.57 2.52
C PRO A 51 13.50 -7.92 3.87
N GLU A 52 14.32 -8.35 4.84
CA GLU A 52 13.88 -8.67 6.20
C GLU A 52 13.20 -7.49 6.89
N ASN A 53 13.80 -6.30 6.82
CA ASN A 53 13.23 -5.10 7.44
C ASN A 53 11.93 -4.67 6.74
N ARG A 54 11.85 -4.77 5.41
CA ARG A 54 10.59 -4.53 4.68
C ARG A 54 9.51 -5.51 5.11
N GLY A 55 9.85 -6.79 5.30
CA GLY A 55 8.93 -7.80 5.84
C GLY A 55 8.44 -7.46 7.24
N LYS A 56 9.34 -7.04 8.14
CA LYS A 56 8.98 -6.58 9.50
C LYS A 56 8.01 -5.40 9.50
N LEU A 57 8.17 -4.46 8.56
CA LEU A 57 7.25 -3.33 8.42
C LEU A 57 5.84 -3.77 8.00
N LEU A 58 5.74 -4.74 7.07
CA LEU A 58 4.44 -5.30 6.68
C LEU A 58 3.76 -6.03 7.85
N VAL A 59 4.51 -6.82 8.62
CA VAL A 59 3.97 -7.50 9.81
C VAL A 59 3.51 -6.47 10.85
N LYS A 60 4.30 -5.43 11.11
CA LYS A 60 3.91 -4.35 12.01
C LYS A 60 2.65 -3.62 11.53
N LEU A 61 2.50 -3.42 10.23
CA LEU A 61 1.27 -2.84 9.67
C LEU A 61 0.07 -3.76 9.90
N ALA A 62 0.23 -5.09 9.72
CA ALA A 62 -0.82 -6.06 10.03
C ALA A 62 -1.26 -5.99 11.49
N ASP A 63 -0.30 -5.89 12.44
CA ASP A 63 -0.61 -5.72 13.86
C ASP A 63 -1.43 -4.45 14.13
N LEU A 64 -1.11 -3.35 13.44
CA LEU A 64 -1.87 -2.10 13.55
C LEU A 64 -3.28 -2.22 12.98
N PHE A 65 -3.48 -2.96 11.89
CA PHE A 65 -4.82 -3.25 11.35
C PHE A 65 -5.66 -4.02 12.38
N GLU A 66 -5.11 -5.05 13.00
CA GLU A 66 -5.81 -5.83 14.02
C GLU A 66 -6.12 -5.00 15.27
N GLN A 67 -5.17 -4.19 15.75
CA GLN A 67 -5.36 -3.30 16.90
C GLN A 67 -6.43 -2.24 16.67
N ASN A 68 -6.64 -1.81 15.42
CA ASN A 68 -7.60 -0.80 15.04
C ASN A 68 -8.80 -1.37 14.26
N LEU A 69 -9.05 -2.67 14.36
CA LEU A 69 -10.07 -3.38 13.59
C LEU A 69 -11.45 -2.71 13.68
N GLU A 70 -11.90 -2.38 14.88
CA GLU A 70 -13.22 -1.77 15.08
C GLU A 70 -13.33 -0.39 14.40
N LEU A 71 -12.31 0.44 14.53
CA LEU A 71 -12.27 1.77 13.91
C LEU A 71 -12.23 1.67 12.38
N LEU A 72 -11.33 0.85 11.85
CA LEU A 72 -11.17 0.67 10.40
C LEU A 72 -12.42 0.09 9.76
N ALA A 73 -13.03 -0.92 10.41
CA ALA A 73 -14.28 -1.51 9.93
C ALA A 73 -15.46 -0.51 9.98
N ALA A 74 -15.53 0.34 11.00
CA ALA A 74 -16.57 1.36 11.08
C ALA A 74 -16.42 2.41 9.97
N VAL A 75 -15.19 2.86 9.67
CA VAL A 75 -14.92 3.79 8.57
C VAL A 75 -15.26 3.13 7.24
N GLU A 76 -14.81 1.91 7.00
CA GLU A 76 -15.09 1.15 5.77
C GLU A 76 -16.59 0.93 5.56
N SER A 77 -17.32 0.58 6.63
CA SER A 77 -18.77 0.41 6.58
C SER A 77 -19.49 1.72 6.25
N LEU A 78 -19.05 2.84 6.83
CA LEU A 78 -19.64 4.15 6.62
C LEU A 78 -19.41 4.66 5.19
N ASP A 79 -18.19 4.51 4.68
CA ASP A 79 -17.78 5.02 3.37
C ASP A 79 -18.32 4.16 2.22
N ASN A 80 -18.29 2.85 2.35
CA ASN A 80 -18.66 1.88 1.32
C ASN A 80 -20.13 1.46 1.36
N GLY A 81 -20.78 1.55 2.52
CA GLY A 81 -22.16 1.09 2.74
C GLY A 81 -22.32 -0.42 3.00
N LYS A 82 -21.21 -1.19 3.10
CA LYS A 82 -21.28 -2.60 3.46
C LYS A 82 -21.61 -2.82 4.93
N SER A 83 -22.10 -4.00 5.29
CA SER A 83 -22.35 -4.33 6.69
C SER A 83 -21.06 -4.33 7.52
N ILE A 84 -21.16 -3.92 8.79
CA ILE A 84 -20.02 -3.89 9.72
C ILE A 84 -19.35 -5.26 9.87
N THR A 85 -20.13 -6.36 9.77
CA THR A 85 -19.60 -7.72 9.84
C THR A 85 -18.69 -8.03 8.66
N MET A 86 -19.07 -7.62 7.44
CA MET A 86 -18.25 -7.79 6.25
C MET A 86 -17.01 -6.89 6.32
N ALA A 87 -17.17 -5.63 6.73
CA ALA A 87 -16.05 -4.70 6.90
C ALA A 87 -14.99 -5.24 7.89
N LYS A 88 -15.40 -5.85 9.02
CA LYS A 88 -14.48 -6.53 9.94
C LYS A 88 -13.75 -7.69 9.29
N GLY A 89 -14.46 -8.47 8.47
CA GLY A 89 -13.85 -9.55 7.68
C GLY A 89 -12.78 -9.04 6.71
N ASP A 90 -13.06 -7.93 6.02
CA ASP A 90 -12.11 -7.32 5.08
C ASP A 90 -10.85 -6.79 5.78
N VAL A 91 -11.00 -6.10 6.92
CA VAL A 91 -9.86 -5.64 7.73
C VAL A 91 -9.00 -6.82 8.21
N ALA A 92 -9.62 -7.90 8.67
CA ALA A 92 -8.92 -9.11 9.09
C ALA A 92 -8.19 -9.78 7.89
N ALA A 93 -8.84 -9.84 6.72
CA ALA A 93 -8.23 -10.36 5.50
C ALA A 93 -7.02 -9.52 5.06
N CYS A 94 -7.11 -8.18 5.15
CA CYS A 94 -5.99 -7.27 4.89
C CYS A 94 -4.80 -7.56 5.81
N ALA A 95 -5.04 -7.73 7.12
CA ALA A 95 -4.00 -8.07 8.08
C ALA A 95 -3.34 -9.43 7.74
N GLY A 96 -4.13 -10.44 7.40
CA GLY A 96 -3.64 -11.74 6.95
C GLY A 96 -2.78 -11.64 5.69
N CYS A 97 -3.21 -10.87 4.70
CA CYS A 97 -2.48 -10.62 3.46
C CYS A 97 -1.12 -9.94 3.74
N LEU A 98 -1.10 -8.90 4.58
CA LEU A 98 0.12 -8.20 4.97
C LEU A 98 1.12 -9.13 5.67
N ARG A 99 0.65 -10.02 6.58
CA ARG A 99 1.51 -11.02 7.23
C ARG A 99 2.08 -12.01 6.22
N TYR A 100 1.23 -12.50 5.31
CA TYR A 100 1.65 -13.44 4.28
C TYR A 100 2.78 -12.85 3.42
N TYR A 101 2.59 -11.66 2.87
CA TYR A 101 3.62 -11.00 2.06
C TYR A 101 4.81 -10.48 2.86
N GLY A 102 4.62 -10.15 4.13
CA GLY A 102 5.71 -9.87 5.06
C GLY A 102 6.67 -11.07 5.18
N GLY A 103 6.10 -12.28 5.26
CA GLY A 103 6.87 -13.53 5.26
C GLY A 103 7.51 -13.89 3.93
N TRP A 104 7.09 -13.26 2.82
CA TRP A 104 7.65 -13.46 1.47
C TRP A 104 8.77 -12.49 1.09
N ALA A 105 9.01 -11.45 1.88
CA ALA A 105 9.91 -10.38 1.51
C ALA A 105 11.34 -10.83 1.19
N ASP A 106 11.84 -11.86 1.87
CA ASP A 106 13.17 -12.46 1.70
C ASP A 106 13.20 -13.68 0.75
N LYS A 107 12.05 -14.04 0.15
CA LYS A 107 11.90 -15.23 -0.70
C LYS A 107 11.73 -14.92 -2.20
N ILE A 108 12.12 -13.70 -2.60
CA ILE A 108 12.11 -13.31 -4.01
C ILE A 108 13.37 -13.82 -4.68
N GLU A 109 13.25 -14.97 -5.32
CA GLU A 109 14.36 -15.69 -5.94
C GLU A 109 14.57 -15.29 -7.40
N GLY A 110 15.81 -15.51 -7.88
CA GLY A 110 16.18 -15.46 -9.28
C GLY A 110 16.42 -16.84 -9.87
N LYS A 111 17.14 -16.91 -10.99
CA LYS A 111 17.52 -18.15 -11.65
C LYS A 111 18.97 -18.07 -12.08
N VAL A 112 19.66 -19.21 -12.07
CA VAL A 112 20.93 -19.41 -12.75
C VAL A 112 20.65 -20.24 -14.00
N VAL A 113 21.17 -19.80 -15.14
CA VAL A 113 20.96 -20.47 -16.44
C VAL A 113 22.31 -20.87 -16.99
N ASP A 114 22.49 -22.16 -17.24
CA ASP A 114 23.69 -22.68 -17.90
C ASP A 114 23.62 -22.38 -19.41
N THR A 115 24.58 -21.64 -19.92
CA THR A 115 24.69 -21.24 -21.34
C THR A 115 26.02 -21.61 -21.97
N GLY A 116 26.91 -22.29 -21.22
CA GLY A 116 28.22 -22.77 -21.70
C GLY A 116 29.33 -22.59 -20.67
N HIS A 117 30.47 -23.27 -20.93
CA HIS A 117 31.57 -23.37 -19.96
C HIS A 117 32.24 -22.03 -19.62
N ASP A 118 32.22 -21.07 -20.54
CA ASP A 118 32.93 -19.78 -20.37
C ASP A 118 31.99 -18.64 -19.95
N THR A 119 30.71 -18.94 -19.63
CA THR A 119 29.70 -17.92 -19.30
C THR A 119 28.95 -18.29 -18.05
N PHE A 120 28.67 -17.26 -17.20
CA PHE A 120 27.82 -17.38 -16.03
C PHE A 120 26.63 -16.45 -16.19
N ASN A 121 25.43 -17.00 -16.35
CA ASN A 121 24.18 -16.23 -16.47
C ASN A 121 23.31 -16.39 -15.24
N TYR A 122 22.88 -15.26 -14.69
CA TYR A 122 21.87 -15.24 -13.65
C TYR A 122 20.78 -14.20 -13.93
N ILE A 123 19.58 -14.51 -13.49
CA ILE A 123 18.43 -13.62 -13.58
C ILE A 123 18.12 -13.12 -12.17
N ARG A 124 18.09 -11.82 -12.00
CA ARG A 124 17.71 -11.16 -10.76
C ARG A 124 16.40 -10.39 -10.98
N LYS A 125 15.47 -10.52 -10.05
CA LYS A 125 14.27 -9.68 -10.02
C LYS A 125 14.61 -8.36 -9.36
N GLU A 126 14.36 -7.27 -10.06
CA GLU A 126 14.56 -5.93 -9.56
C GLU A 126 13.28 -5.08 -9.72
N PRO A 127 13.04 -4.12 -8.82
CA PRO A 127 11.90 -3.22 -8.98
C PRO A 127 12.10 -2.34 -10.21
N VAL A 128 11.07 -2.29 -11.09
CA VAL A 128 11.14 -1.56 -12.36
C VAL A 128 10.79 -0.10 -12.17
N SER A 129 9.83 0.20 -11.29
CA SER A 129 9.25 1.53 -11.20
C SER A 129 8.58 1.80 -9.84
N LEU A 130 7.92 2.96 -9.77
CA LEU A 130 7.09 3.40 -8.67
C LEU A 130 5.65 2.94 -8.89
N ILE A 131 4.96 2.65 -7.79
CA ILE A 131 3.52 2.49 -7.76
C ILE A 131 2.97 3.59 -6.87
N ASN A 132 2.12 4.45 -7.42
CA ASN A 132 1.29 5.38 -6.66
C ASN A 132 -0.11 4.77 -6.58
N ILE A 133 -0.58 4.58 -5.37
CA ILE A 133 -1.92 4.10 -5.04
C ILE A 133 -2.72 5.26 -4.49
#